data_1d5d833be94fb829881ca3da28a28943
#
_entry.id   1d5d833be94fb829881ca3da28a28943
#
_cell.length_a   1.000
_cell.length_b   1.000
_cell.length_c   1.000
_cell.angle_alpha   90.00
_cell.angle_beta   90.00
_cell.angle_gamma   90.00
#
_symmetry.space_group_name_H-M   'P 1'
#
loop_
_entity.id
_entity.type
_entity.pdbx_description
1 polymer ?
#
loop_
_entity_poly.entity_id
_entity_poly.type
_entity_poly.pdbx_seq_one_letter_code
_entity_poly.pdbx_strand_id
1 'polypeptide(L)'
;MRATLRMDITAELYWHVADFDLHPHDDAQSYRFCLRCGGPLERKVLKAGEPERLVCTACGYIFYLDPKIAVGTIIRQPASERIVLVRRAIEPGYGKWVFPGGYVDRGEPLLTAAVREAREECGLDVRIDGLVNIYSYAGRTPVIVVYAATAIGGTLSVDDECLETAEFEGEAIPWDELAFKSTQEGLRDYLAGLLHPLRRS
;
A
#
# COMPACT_ATOMS: atom_id res chain seq x y z
N MET A 1 13.06 -27.00 -32.87
CA MET A 1 13.71 -27.01 -31.56
C MET A 1 13.26 -25.81 -30.79
N ARG A 2 12.34 -25.98 -29.82
CA ARG A 2 11.89 -24.89 -28.93
C ARG A 2 12.68 -25.02 -27.62
N ALA A 3 13.51 -24.05 -27.35
CA ALA A 3 14.23 -23.94 -26.09
C ALA A 3 13.27 -23.40 -25.00
N THR A 4 12.95 -24.24 -24.04
CA THR A 4 12.18 -23.88 -22.84
C THR A 4 13.17 -23.29 -21.84
N LEU A 5 13.15 -21.98 -21.65
CA LEU A 5 13.87 -21.34 -20.55
C LEU A 5 13.14 -21.69 -19.25
N ARG A 6 13.71 -22.59 -18.47
CA ARG A 6 13.39 -22.74 -17.05
C ARG A 6 14.12 -21.62 -16.31
N MET A 7 13.38 -20.68 -15.75
CA MET A 7 13.90 -19.80 -14.72
C MET A 7 13.97 -20.58 -13.42
N ASP A 8 15.16 -20.99 -13.01
CA ASP A 8 15.45 -21.41 -11.65
C ASP A 8 15.39 -20.16 -10.76
N ILE A 9 14.29 -20.01 -10.03
CA ILE A 9 14.20 -19.03 -8.93
C ILE A 9 14.84 -19.70 -7.72
N THR A 10 16.17 -19.61 -7.65
CA THR A 10 16.92 -19.99 -6.45
C THR A 10 16.65 -18.96 -5.35
N ALA A 11 16.28 -19.50 -4.20
CA ALA A 11 15.91 -18.82 -2.98
C ALA A 11 17.13 -18.15 -2.28
N GLU A 12 17.72 -17.12 -2.88
CA GLU A 12 18.77 -16.32 -2.24
C GLU A 12 18.59 -14.85 -2.56
N LEU A 13 17.64 -14.22 -1.87
CA LEU A 13 17.61 -12.76 -1.63
C LEU A 13 16.62 -12.46 -0.48
N TYR A 14 16.75 -13.18 0.64
CA TYR A 14 16.21 -12.71 1.91
C TYR A 14 17.15 -11.65 2.46
N TRP A 15 16.98 -10.42 2.03
CA TRP A 15 17.51 -9.29 2.76
C TRP A 15 16.74 -9.18 4.07
N HIS A 16 17.45 -9.17 5.17
CA HIS A 16 16.97 -8.78 6.48
C HIS A 16 16.47 -7.32 6.40
N VAL A 17 15.25 -7.14 5.92
CA VAL A 17 14.47 -5.94 6.26
C VAL A 17 13.96 -6.23 7.65
N ALA A 18 14.43 -5.47 8.62
CA ALA A 18 13.96 -5.51 10.00
C ALA A 18 12.43 -5.61 9.99
N ASP A 19 11.89 -6.48 10.86
CA ASP A 19 10.49 -6.73 11.09
C ASP A 19 9.72 -5.41 11.23
N PHE A 20 9.22 -4.87 10.13
CA PHE A 20 8.19 -3.87 10.17
C PHE A 20 6.88 -4.62 10.37
N ASP A 21 6.50 -4.66 11.62
CA ASP A 21 5.40 -5.41 12.18
C ASP A 21 4.11 -5.27 11.38
N LEU A 22 3.50 -6.44 11.18
CA LEU A 22 2.06 -6.56 11.11
C LEU A 22 1.45 -5.64 12.17
N HIS A 23 0.54 -4.76 11.79
CA HIS A 23 -0.32 -4.09 12.78
C HIS A 23 -0.79 -5.20 13.73
N PRO A 24 -0.60 -5.09 15.05
CA PRO A 24 -0.93 -6.16 15.99
C PRO A 24 -2.40 -6.59 15.95
N HIS A 25 -3.23 -5.85 15.22
CA HIS A 25 -4.66 -6.12 15.00
C HIS A 25 -4.96 -6.90 13.71
N ASP A 26 -3.98 -7.15 12.84
CA ASP A 26 -4.20 -7.88 11.56
C ASP A 26 -3.92 -9.38 11.68
N ASP A 27 -3.46 -9.85 12.84
CA ASP A 27 -3.32 -11.27 13.08
C ASP A 27 -4.71 -11.91 13.30
N ALA A 28 -5.02 -12.91 12.47
CA ALA A 28 -6.20 -13.74 12.66
C ALA A 28 -6.29 -14.35 14.09
N GLN A 29 -5.18 -14.38 14.83
CA GLN A 29 -5.11 -14.85 16.21
C GLN A 29 -5.76 -13.89 17.21
N SER A 30 -5.91 -12.60 16.86
CA SER A 30 -6.53 -11.59 17.72
C SER A 30 -8.06 -11.67 17.78
N TYR A 31 -8.70 -12.30 16.79
CA TYR A 31 -10.15 -12.40 16.72
C TYR A 31 -10.68 -13.57 17.55
N ARG A 32 -11.36 -13.28 18.67
CA ARG A 32 -11.91 -14.27 19.60
C ARG A 32 -13.42 -14.41 19.53
N PHE A 33 -14.11 -13.34 19.11
CA PHE A 33 -15.57 -13.25 19.15
C PHE A 33 -16.15 -12.92 17.78
N CYS A 34 -17.30 -13.51 17.51
CA CYS A 34 -18.05 -13.30 16.28
C CYS A 34 -18.64 -11.90 16.22
N LEU A 35 -18.36 -11.18 15.13
CA LEU A 35 -18.89 -9.83 14.89
C LEU A 35 -20.41 -9.79 14.71
N ARG A 36 -21.04 -10.96 14.41
CA ARG A 36 -22.48 -11.06 14.16
C ARG A 36 -23.29 -11.32 15.44
N CYS A 37 -22.78 -12.17 16.35
CA CYS A 37 -23.55 -12.63 17.50
C CYS A 37 -22.80 -12.60 18.84
N GLY A 38 -21.52 -12.19 18.85
CA GLY A 38 -20.67 -12.18 20.04
C GLY A 38 -20.20 -13.57 20.51
N GLY A 39 -20.63 -14.66 19.86
CA GLY A 39 -20.21 -16.02 20.21
C GLY A 39 -18.73 -16.28 19.90
N PRO A 40 -18.12 -17.33 20.50
CA PRO A 40 -16.70 -17.62 20.29
C PRO A 40 -16.42 -18.06 18.87
N LEU A 41 -15.22 -17.68 18.37
CA LEU A 41 -14.67 -18.10 17.08
C LEU A 41 -13.69 -19.25 17.29
N GLU A 42 -13.72 -20.24 16.39
CA GLU A 42 -12.72 -21.29 16.29
C GLU A 42 -12.14 -21.35 14.86
N ARG A 43 -10.95 -21.89 14.72
CA ARG A 43 -10.31 -22.13 13.40
C ARG A 43 -10.74 -23.47 12.85
N LYS A 44 -11.18 -23.49 11.59
CA LYS A 44 -11.60 -24.69 10.88
C LYS A 44 -11.09 -24.72 9.45
N VAL A 45 -10.59 -25.85 9.01
CA VAL A 45 -10.41 -26.16 7.60
C VAL A 45 -11.78 -26.57 7.06
N LEU A 46 -12.36 -25.75 6.18
CA LEU A 46 -13.69 -26.02 5.61
C LEU A 46 -13.64 -26.98 4.45
N LYS A 47 -12.57 -26.92 3.66
CA LYS A 47 -12.28 -27.86 2.57
C LYS A 47 -10.80 -28.23 2.57
N ALA A 48 -10.52 -29.46 2.16
CA ALA A 48 -9.14 -29.93 2.01
C ALA A 48 -8.37 -29.03 1.02
N GLY A 49 -7.18 -28.56 1.41
CA GLY A 49 -6.33 -27.70 0.60
C GLY A 49 -6.64 -26.19 0.72
N GLU A 50 -7.69 -25.80 1.46
CA GLU A 50 -7.95 -24.40 1.77
C GLU A 50 -7.31 -23.99 3.12
N PRO A 51 -6.98 -22.70 3.29
CA PRO A 51 -6.53 -22.19 4.58
C PRO A 51 -7.65 -22.27 5.63
N GLU A 52 -7.25 -22.33 6.90
CA GLU A 52 -8.19 -22.27 8.02
C GLU A 52 -9.00 -20.97 7.97
N ARG A 53 -10.27 -21.06 8.37
CA ARG A 53 -11.18 -19.94 8.50
C ARG A 53 -11.67 -19.81 9.95
N LEU A 54 -11.99 -18.61 10.37
CA LEU A 54 -12.63 -18.35 11.64
C LEU A 54 -14.12 -18.63 11.51
N VAL A 55 -14.63 -19.57 12.32
CA VAL A 55 -16.03 -20.00 12.29
C VAL A 55 -16.63 -19.80 13.68
N CYS A 56 -17.79 -19.15 13.74
CA CYS A 56 -18.50 -18.98 15.00
C CYS A 56 -19.15 -20.30 15.44
N THR A 57 -18.85 -20.75 16.66
CA THR A 57 -19.42 -21.98 17.23
C THR A 57 -20.90 -21.84 17.59
N ALA A 58 -21.37 -20.60 17.82
CA ALA A 58 -22.76 -20.34 18.21
C ALA A 58 -23.72 -20.16 17.02
N CYS A 59 -23.31 -19.42 15.96
CA CYS A 59 -24.21 -19.09 14.86
C CYS A 59 -23.73 -19.61 13.47
N GLY A 60 -22.60 -20.28 13.40
CA GLY A 60 -22.05 -20.83 12.15
C GLY A 60 -21.50 -19.78 11.17
N TYR A 61 -21.44 -18.51 11.55
CA TYR A 61 -20.90 -17.45 10.69
C TYR A 61 -19.43 -17.72 10.39
N ILE A 62 -19.07 -17.70 9.10
CA ILE A 62 -17.68 -17.83 8.63
C ILE A 62 -17.13 -16.44 8.43
N PHE A 63 -16.04 -16.11 9.14
CA PHE A 63 -15.36 -14.84 9.03
C PHE A 63 -14.19 -14.93 8.04
N TYR A 64 -14.32 -14.22 6.93
CA TYR A 64 -13.24 -14.08 5.95
C TYR A 64 -12.43 -12.84 6.29
N LEU A 65 -11.14 -13.04 6.48
CA LEU A 65 -10.19 -11.93 6.63
C LEU A 65 -9.77 -11.49 5.23
N ASP A 66 -10.23 -10.33 4.84
CA ASP A 66 -9.89 -9.74 3.54
C ASP A 66 -8.53 -9.04 3.61
N PRO A 67 -7.74 -9.03 2.51
CA PRO A 67 -6.55 -8.19 2.43
C PRO A 67 -6.98 -6.73 2.52
N LYS A 68 -6.19 -5.90 3.21
CA LYS A 68 -6.39 -4.46 3.21
C LYS A 68 -5.91 -3.89 1.89
N ILE A 69 -6.70 -3.02 1.29
CA ILE A 69 -6.31 -2.28 0.09
C ILE A 69 -5.80 -0.91 0.52
N ALA A 70 -4.61 -0.56 0.07
CA ALA A 70 -4.04 0.78 0.21
C ALA A 70 -3.77 1.38 -1.17
N VAL A 71 -3.83 2.68 -1.26
CA VAL A 71 -3.40 3.43 -2.44
C VAL A 71 -2.16 4.26 -2.10
N GLY A 72 -1.30 4.47 -3.10
CA GLY A 72 -0.20 5.40 -3.02
C GLY A 72 -0.17 6.27 -4.26
N THR A 73 0.26 7.51 -4.14
CA THR A 73 0.23 8.47 -5.23
C THR A 73 1.61 9.12 -5.40
N ILE A 74 2.29 8.80 -6.50
CA ILE A 74 3.54 9.46 -6.88
C ILE A 74 3.17 10.76 -7.59
N ILE A 75 3.29 11.87 -6.88
CA ILE A 75 2.87 13.19 -7.35
C ILE A 75 4.05 13.94 -7.94
N ARG A 76 3.93 14.33 -9.20
CA ARG A 76 4.90 15.18 -9.90
C ARG A 76 4.43 16.64 -9.87
N GLN A 77 5.32 17.53 -9.52
CA GLN A 77 5.12 18.99 -9.62
C GLN A 77 5.43 19.45 -11.06
N PRO A 78 4.46 20.04 -11.78
CA PRO A 78 4.65 20.35 -13.20
C PRO A 78 5.72 21.42 -13.49
N ALA A 79 5.98 22.31 -12.52
CA ALA A 79 6.95 23.39 -12.71
C ALA A 79 8.40 22.95 -12.47
N SER A 80 8.64 22.01 -11.55
CA SER A 80 9.98 21.54 -11.15
C SER A 80 10.29 20.13 -11.59
N GLU A 81 9.31 19.38 -12.09
CA GLU A 81 9.40 17.93 -12.39
C GLU A 81 9.75 17.07 -11.16
N ARG A 82 9.75 17.66 -9.97
CA ARG A 82 10.09 16.99 -8.70
C ARG A 82 8.94 16.13 -8.20
N ILE A 83 9.30 15.10 -7.45
CA ILE A 83 8.37 14.16 -6.83
C ILE A 83 8.13 14.59 -5.38
N VAL A 84 6.87 14.65 -4.97
CA VAL A 84 6.47 14.97 -3.60
C VAL A 84 6.52 13.71 -2.75
N LEU A 85 7.24 13.78 -1.62
CA LEU A 85 7.21 12.77 -0.58
C LEU A 85 6.77 13.41 0.74
N VAL A 86 6.19 12.59 1.61
CA VAL A 86 5.80 12.94 2.96
C VAL A 86 6.65 12.15 3.96
N ARG A 87 6.98 12.76 5.10
CA ARG A 87 7.73 12.13 6.18
C ARG A 87 6.77 11.71 7.28
N ARG A 88 6.68 10.42 7.54
CA ARG A 88 5.68 9.84 8.44
C ARG A 88 5.81 10.30 9.89
N ALA A 89 4.67 10.66 10.51
CA ALA A 89 4.56 10.94 11.95
C ALA A 89 4.05 9.73 12.74
N ILE A 90 3.72 8.61 12.07
CA ILE A 90 3.11 7.42 12.67
C ILE A 90 3.88 6.14 12.34
N GLU A 91 3.74 5.13 13.20
CA GLU A 91 4.25 3.78 12.93
C GLU A 91 3.29 2.97 12.01
N PRO A 92 3.82 2.04 11.23
CA PRO A 92 5.24 1.72 11.06
C PRO A 92 5.97 2.75 10.21
N GLY A 93 7.27 2.91 10.43
CA GLY A 93 8.10 3.79 9.61
C GLY A 93 8.12 5.26 10.04
N TYR A 94 7.90 5.54 11.33
CA TYR A 94 8.05 6.90 11.88
C TYR A 94 9.36 7.56 11.45
N GLY A 95 9.27 8.82 11.00
CA GLY A 95 10.42 9.60 10.56
C GLY A 95 10.99 9.23 9.18
N LYS A 96 10.41 8.24 8.48
CA LYS A 96 10.82 7.84 7.13
C LYS A 96 9.93 8.45 6.04
N TRP A 97 10.46 8.49 4.82
CA TRP A 97 9.79 9.06 3.67
C TRP A 97 8.92 8.03 2.93
N VAL A 98 7.79 8.50 2.41
CA VAL A 98 6.86 7.71 1.60
C VAL A 98 6.18 8.65 0.59
N PHE A 99 5.67 8.15 -0.52
CA PHE A 99 4.70 8.92 -1.32
C PHE A 99 3.37 9.00 -0.55
N PRO A 100 2.55 10.06 -0.72
CA PRO A 100 1.24 10.18 -0.10
C PRO A 100 0.36 8.96 -0.37
N GLY A 101 -0.36 8.48 0.65
CA GLY A 101 -1.25 7.34 0.48
C GLY A 101 -1.62 6.64 1.77
N GLY A 102 -2.78 5.99 1.75
CA GLY A 102 -3.35 5.31 2.89
C GLY A 102 -4.34 4.22 2.51
N TYR A 103 -5.12 3.77 3.48
CA TYR A 103 -6.11 2.73 3.26
C TYR A 103 -7.35 3.25 2.54
N VAL A 104 -7.89 2.39 1.70
CA VAL A 104 -9.14 2.65 0.97
C VAL A 104 -10.32 2.30 1.86
N ASP A 105 -11.25 3.22 2.01
CA ASP A 105 -12.46 3.03 2.77
C ASP A 105 -13.42 2.05 2.07
N ARG A 106 -14.23 1.35 2.87
CA ARG A 106 -15.20 0.39 2.34
C ARG A 106 -16.22 1.08 1.44
N GLY A 107 -16.22 0.70 0.15
CA GLY A 107 -17.10 1.29 -0.87
C GLY A 107 -16.52 2.52 -1.55
N GLU A 108 -15.34 2.97 -1.16
CA GLU A 108 -14.63 4.07 -1.82
C GLU A 108 -13.95 3.57 -3.11
N PRO A 109 -14.09 4.27 -4.26
CA PRO A 109 -13.32 3.97 -5.44
C PRO A 109 -11.83 4.28 -5.24
N LEU A 110 -10.94 3.42 -5.77
CA LEU A 110 -9.49 3.56 -5.59
C LEU A 110 -8.93 4.92 -6.04
N LEU A 111 -9.43 5.45 -7.16
CA LEU A 111 -8.99 6.76 -7.65
C LEU A 111 -9.42 7.90 -6.74
N THR A 112 -10.59 7.77 -6.11
CA THR A 112 -11.09 8.75 -5.13
C THR A 112 -10.21 8.73 -3.89
N ALA A 113 -9.88 7.54 -3.37
CA ALA A 113 -8.96 7.39 -2.25
C ALA A 113 -7.59 8.01 -2.54
N ALA A 114 -7.02 7.74 -3.73
CA ALA A 114 -5.72 8.30 -4.12
C ALA A 114 -5.70 9.84 -4.15
N VAL A 115 -6.79 10.46 -4.63
CA VAL A 115 -6.93 11.94 -4.65
C VAL A 115 -7.16 12.47 -3.23
N ARG A 116 -7.98 11.80 -2.41
CA ARG A 116 -8.26 12.18 -1.02
C ARG A 116 -6.98 12.15 -0.18
N GLU A 117 -6.23 11.04 -0.21
CA GLU A 117 -4.97 10.90 0.53
C GLU A 117 -3.94 11.96 0.13
N ALA A 118 -3.80 12.25 -1.18
CA ALA A 118 -2.92 13.32 -1.64
C ALA A 118 -3.33 14.68 -1.05
N ARG A 119 -4.64 14.95 -0.94
CA ARG A 119 -5.14 16.19 -0.38
C ARG A 119 -4.94 16.27 1.14
N GLU A 120 -5.19 15.16 1.85
CA GLU A 120 -5.09 15.08 3.31
C GLU A 120 -3.63 15.16 3.75
N GLU A 121 -2.74 14.32 3.23
CA GLU A 121 -1.36 14.21 3.70
C GLU A 121 -0.41 15.32 3.19
N CYS A 122 -0.64 15.87 2.00
CA CYS A 122 0.26 16.88 1.45
C CYS A 122 -0.41 18.16 0.93
N GLY A 123 -1.73 18.31 1.06
CA GLY A 123 -2.47 19.53 0.71
C GLY A 123 -2.64 19.79 -0.79
N LEU A 124 -2.26 18.86 -1.65
CA LEU A 124 -2.27 19.05 -3.10
C LEU A 124 -3.55 18.51 -3.74
N ASP A 125 -4.07 19.28 -4.69
CA ASP A 125 -5.05 18.79 -5.66
C ASP A 125 -4.30 18.10 -6.80
N VAL A 126 -4.68 16.87 -7.12
CA VAL A 126 -3.97 16.07 -8.12
C VAL A 126 -4.90 15.57 -9.23
N ARG A 127 -4.35 15.43 -10.41
CA ARG A 127 -4.93 14.68 -11.51
C ARG A 127 -4.18 13.37 -11.64
N ILE A 128 -4.90 12.25 -11.58
CA ILE A 128 -4.30 10.93 -11.80
C ILE A 128 -3.97 10.77 -13.28
N ASP A 129 -2.73 10.42 -13.59
CA ASP A 129 -2.21 10.23 -14.94
C ASP A 129 -2.27 8.75 -15.36
N GLY A 130 -2.07 7.82 -14.43
CA GLY A 130 -2.12 6.39 -14.72
C GLY A 130 -1.78 5.51 -13.51
N LEU A 131 -1.91 4.20 -13.71
CA LEU A 131 -1.46 3.20 -12.75
C LEU A 131 0.04 2.94 -12.96
N VAL A 132 0.83 3.04 -11.91
CA VAL A 132 2.23 2.62 -11.94
C VAL A 132 2.30 1.11 -11.80
N ASN A 133 1.87 0.56 -10.67
CA ASN A 133 1.87 -0.88 -10.44
C ASN A 133 1.03 -1.25 -9.21
N ILE A 134 0.93 -2.56 -8.96
CA ILE A 134 0.28 -3.14 -7.78
C ILE A 134 1.32 -3.98 -7.04
N TYR A 135 1.49 -3.74 -5.74
CA TYR A 135 2.47 -4.43 -4.90
C TYR A 135 1.77 -5.25 -3.83
N SER A 136 2.18 -6.50 -3.71
CA SER A 136 1.78 -7.38 -2.61
C SER A 136 2.94 -8.30 -2.26
N TYR A 137 3.08 -8.64 -0.98
CA TYR A 137 4.22 -9.40 -0.48
C TYR A 137 3.75 -10.59 0.33
N ALA A 138 4.44 -11.73 0.20
CA ALA A 138 4.13 -12.92 0.96
C ALA A 138 4.16 -12.64 2.48
N GLY A 139 3.13 -13.07 3.20
CA GLY A 139 2.98 -12.86 4.63
C GLY A 139 2.62 -11.44 5.04
N ARG A 140 2.28 -10.55 4.11
CA ARG A 140 1.80 -9.19 4.39
C ARG A 140 0.34 -9.04 4.00
N THR A 141 -0.42 -8.30 4.81
CA THR A 141 -1.85 -8.08 4.60
C THR A 141 -2.16 -7.06 3.50
N PRO A 142 -1.45 -5.91 3.40
CA PRO A 142 -1.80 -4.90 2.42
C PRO A 142 -1.49 -5.30 0.97
N VAL A 143 -2.42 -4.94 0.07
CA VAL A 143 -2.20 -4.82 -1.37
C VAL A 143 -2.15 -3.33 -1.68
N ILE A 144 -1.04 -2.85 -2.23
CA ILE A 144 -0.78 -1.43 -2.47
C ILE A 144 -0.93 -1.14 -3.96
N VAL A 145 -1.86 -0.26 -4.31
CA VAL A 145 -2.11 0.20 -5.69
C VAL A 145 -1.48 1.57 -5.86
N VAL A 146 -0.43 1.69 -6.67
CA VAL A 146 0.33 2.93 -6.82
C VAL A 146 -0.02 3.63 -8.13
N TYR A 147 -0.45 4.88 -8.01
CA TYR A 147 -0.77 5.75 -9.13
C TYR A 147 0.30 6.82 -9.33
N ALA A 148 0.48 7.24 -10.58
CA ALA A 148 1.17 8.48 -10.92
C ALA A 148 0.15 9.60 -11.07
N ALA A 149 0.50 10.79 -10.59
CA ALA A 149 -0.34 11.97 -10.66
C ALA A 149 0.47 13.24 -10.91
N THR A 150 -0.19 14.24 -11.47
CA THR A 150 0.32 15.60 -11.63
C THR A 150 -0.39 16.53 -10.66
N ALA A 151 0.34 17.33 -9.91
CA ALA A 151 -0.24 18.39 -9.09
C ALA A 151 -0.91 19.44 -10.00
N ILE A 152 -2.17 19.78 -9.68
CA ILE A 152 -2.96 20.76 -10.46
C ILE A 152 -3.42 21.95 -9.61
N GLY A 153 -3.17 21.93 -8.31
CA GLY A 153 -3.54 22.98 -7.36
C GLY A 153 -3.18 22.60 -5.93
N GLY A 154 -3.65 23.40 -4.98
CA GLY A 154 -3.34 23.24 -3.57
C GLY A 154 -2.01 23.90 -3.19
N THR A 155 -1.63 23.71 -1.93
CA THR A 155 -0.36 24.19 -1.37
C THR A 155 0.17 23.11 -0.48
N LEU A 156 1.47 22.79 -0.59
CA LEU A 156 2.13 21.81 0.26
C LEU A 156 1.88 22.15 1.74
N SER A 157 1.34 21.21 2.44
CA SER A 157 1.05 21.26 3.87
C SER A 157 1.21 19.86 4.46
N VAL A 158 1.21 19.75 5.76
CA VAL A 158 1.24 18.48 6.51
C VAL A 158 -0.04 18.37 7.32
N ASP A 159 -0.47 17.15 7.56
CA ASP A 159 -1.49 16.81 8.54
C ASP A 159 -0.88 16.24 9.82
N ASP A 160 -1.71 15.66 10.70
CA ASP A 160 -1.27 15.06 11.97
C ASP A 160 -0.48 13.74 11.78
N GLU A 161 -0.56 13.11 10.61
CA GLU A 161 0.13 11.86 10.27
C GLU A 161 1.49 12.09 9.59
N CYS A 162 1.81 13.36 9.26
CA CYS A 162 3.01 13.73 8.55
C CYS A 162 3.85 14.77 9.33
N LEU A 163 5.16 14.52 9.45
CA LEU A 163 6.13 15.44 10.05
C LEU A 163 6.54 16.53 9.08
N GLU A 164 6.62 16.22 7.80
CA GLU A 164 7.22 17.05 6.77
C GLU A 164 6.74 16.64 5.39
N THR A 165 6.62 17.59 4.46
CA THR A 165 6.48 17.34 3.03
C THR A 165 7.64 17.98 2.29
N ALA A 166 8.21 17.28 1.29
CA ALA A 166 9.31 17.81 0.49
C ALA A 166 9.23 17.33 -0.96
N GLU A 167 9.88 18.11 -1.83
CA GLU A 167 10.01 17.83 -3.27
C GLU A 167 11.42 17.33 -3.58
N PHE A 168 11.53 16.20 -4.28
CA PHE A 168 12.80 15.57 -4.64
C PHE A 168 12.96 15.44 -6.15
N GLU A 169 14.14 15.77 -6.66
CA GLU A 169 14.57 15.30 -7.98
C GLU A 169 14.80 13.79 -7.93
N GLY A 170 14.58 13.08 -9.02
CA GLY A 170 14.66 11.61 -9.02
C GLY A 170 15.98 11.07 -8.48
N GLU A 171 17.10 11.75 -8.75
CA GLU A 171 18.43 11.38 -8.27
C GLU A 171 18.64 11.73 -6.77
N ALA A 172 17.88 12.69 -6.22
CA ALA A 172 18.00 13.18 -4.85
C ALA A 172 17.03 12.47 -3.89
N ILE A 173 16.27 11.48 -4.33
CA ILE A 173 15.37 10.70 -3.47
C ILE A 173 16.19 10.01 -2.37
N PRO A 174 15.79 10.13 -1.09
CA PRO A 174 16.49 9.54 0.05
C PRO A 174 16.20 8.03 0.16
N TRP A 175 16.77 7.23 -0.75
CA TRP A 175 16.47 5.80 -0.94
C TRP A 175 16.61 4.96 0.33
N ASP A 176 17.59 5.26 1.18
CA ASP A 176 17.85 4.54 2.44
C ASP A 176 16.90 4.96 3.58
N GLU A 177 16.21 6.09 3.40
CA GLU A 177 15.24 6.61 4.36
C GLU A 177 13.78 6.35 3.94
N LEU A 178 13.54 5.58 2.88
CA LEU A 178 12.18 5.23 2.47
C LEU A 178 11.56 4.21 3.42
N ALA A 179 10.26 4.42 3.74
CA ALA A 179 9.57 3.66 4.77
C ALA A 179 9.33 2.20 4.37
N PHE A 180 8.94 1.95 3.13
CA PHE A 180 8.44 0.64 2.70
C PHE A 180 9.09 0.17 1.39
N LYS A 181 9.14 -1.14 1.24
CA LYS A 181 9.57 -1.78 0.00
C LYS A 181 8.70 -1.34 -1.20
N SER A 182 7.38 -1.24 -1.01
CA SER A 182 6.45 -0.75 -2.03
C SER A 182 6.72 0.70 -2.44
N THR A 183 7.20 1.55 -1.51
CA THR A 183 7.63 2.91 -1.82
C THR A 183 8.87 2.90 -2.72
N GLN A 184 9.87 2.09 -2.37
CA GLN A 184 11.09 1.97 -3.16
C GLN A 184 10.81 1.42 -4.57
N GLU A 185 10.05 0.33 -4.65
CA GLU A 185 9.71 -0.32 -5.92
C GLU A 185 8.84 0.59 -6.78
N GLY A 186 7.81 1.25 -6.20
CA GLY A 186 6.94 2.18 -6.92
C GLY A 186 7.67 3.38 -7.51
N LEU A 187 8.57 3.98 -6.74
CA LEU A 187 9.40 5.08 -7.24
C LEU A 187 10.35 4.62 -8.36
N ARG A 188 10.96 3.44 -8.23
CA ARG A 188 11.82 2.88 -9.29
C ARG A 188 11.05 2.60 -10.57
N ASP A 189 9.87 1.96 -10.46
CA ASP A 189 9.02 1.66 -11.60
C ASP A 189 8.56 2.93 -12.31
N TYR A 190 8.14 3.95 -11.55
CA TYR A 190 7.76 5.26 -12.08
C TYR A 190 8.92 5.95 -12.80
N LEU A 191 10.10 6.02 -12.20
CA LEU A 191 11.29 6.63 -12.79
C LEU A 191 11.79 5.85 -14.03
N ALA A 192 11.53 4.55 -14.09
CA ALA A 192 11.80 3.73 -15.28
C ALA A 192 10.73 3.93 -16.38
N GLY A 193 9.72 4.77 -16.16
CA GLY A 193 8.68 5.08 -17.13
C GLY A 193 7.53 4.08 -17.16
N LEU A 194 7.37 3.22 -16.15
CA LEU A 194 6.25 2.29 -16.06
C LEU A 194 4.97 3.07 -15.72
N LEU A 195 4.07 3.12 -16.69
CA LEU A 195 2.79 3.80 -16.55
C LEU A 195 1.73 3.14 -17.44
N HIS A 196 0.67 2.67 -16.83
CA HIS A 196 -0.47 2.08 -17.50
C HIS A 196 -1.62 3.08 -17.58
N PRO A 197 -2.07 3.47 -18.78
CA PRO A 197 -3.15 4.43 -18.93
C PRO A 197 -4.46 3.88 -18.36
N LEU A 198 -5.18 4.71 -17.63
CA LEU A 198 -6.51 4.39 -17.14
C LEU A 198 -7.51 4.51 -18.30
N ARG A 199 -8.41 3.53 -18.43
CA ARG A 199 -9.53 3.65 -19.37
C ARG A 199 -10.45 4.76 -18.87
N ARG A 200 -10.72 5.74 -19.72
CA ARG A 200 -11.80 6.70 -19.47
C ARG A 200 -13.12 5.93 -19.57
N SER A 201 -13.86 5.87 -18.47
CA SER A 201 -15.24 5.41 -18.44
C SER A 201 -16.17 6.42 -19.10
#